data_b5a01ba585aa44e2bcd3385e8e880cf9
#
_entry.id   b5a01ba585aa44e2bcd3385e8e880cf9
#
_cell.length_a   1.000
_cell.length_b   1.000
_cell.length_c   1.000
_cell.angle_alpha   90.00
_cell.angle_beta   90.00
_cell.angle_gamma   90.00
#
_symmetry.space_group_name_H-M   'P 1'
#
loop_
_entity.id
_entity.type
_entity.pdbx_description
1 polymer ?
#
loop_
_entity_poly.entity_id
_entity_poly.type
_entity_poly.pdbx_seq_one_letter_code
_entity_poly.pdbx_strand_id
1 'polypeptide(L)'
;MLVSLLLAGIFEGLGLSTLLPFLNMATSLGSIPAETISSNLDNSGEFEQIVIDRLASLGITPDIGILLFIIVLALTMKNVLLLVARKQIGYTAARVTTDLRLAMLRAMLSTKWEYFLHQPAGKLANSLATEAHRSSQAYVNGAMLITLLIQTGIYLSLALMLSWKASIVCLGAGLVILSVSHYLVRMARRAGQKQTTLLISLLTRLTDTLQSVKPLKAMAREDLANAVLDMETTRLNRALQHQVLSGTLLNLTQDEMFTIIIALGMYLALVHYDMQLSTVMVLVVLLGKGLSQMGKVQKQYQKMVVCESAYWSLHSAIKQAEDAHETLGSGITPHLESSIRLVDVGFAYNEASILQNLSMDIPAGSLTTLVGPSGAGKTTVIDLIIGLFRPQSGTISIDGHKLDEIDLKGWRSKIGYVPQENLLLHDTVLHNITL
;
A
#
# COMPACT_ATOMS: atom_id res chain seq x y z
N MET A 1 0.48 9.01 17.20
CA MET A 1 0.26 9.50 15.83
C MET A 1 -0.86 10.53 15.72
N LEU A 2 -2.14 10.20 15.96
CA LEU A 2 -3.26 11.17 15.82
C LEU A 2 -3.09 12.40 16.72
N VAL A 3 -2.68 12.22 17.97
CA VAL A 3 -2.40 13.32 18.88
C VAL A 3 -1.32 14.27 18.33
N SER A 4 -0.22 13.73 17.80
CA SER A 4 0.84 14.55 17.20
C SER A 4 0.35 15.33 15.97
N LEU A 5 -0.56 14.75 15.18
CA LEU A 5 -1.17 15.41 14.02
C LEU A 5 -2.13 16.53 14.43
N LEU A 6 -2.96 16.29 15.45
CA LEU A 6 -3.86 17.31 16.00
C LEU A 6 -3.07 18.46 16.60
N LEU A 7 -2.06 18.18 17.42
CA LEU A 7 -1.19 19.20 17.99
C LEU A 7 -0.46 19.99 16.90
N ALA A 8 0.07 19.32 15.87
CA ALA A 8 0.69 20.01 14.74
C ALA A 8 -0.28 20.97 14.04
N GLY A 9 -1.55 20.55 13.88
CA GLY A 9 -2.59 21.43 13.35
C GLY A 9 -2.90 22.61 14.24
N ILE A 10 -2.97 22.43 15.57
CA ILE A 10 -3.18 23.52 16.53
C ILE A 10 -2.03 24.54 16.47
N PHE A 11 -0.77 24.08 16.47
CA PHE A 11 0.38 24.97 16.33
C PHE A 11 0.38 25.73 15.00
N GLU A 12 -0.01 25.07 13.90
CA GLU A 12 -0.17 25.73 12.61
C GLU A 12 -1.27 26.80 12.66
N GLY A 13 -2.40 26.48 13.29
CA GLY A 13 -3.50 27.43 13.53
C GLY A 13 -3.05 28.65 14.33
N LEU A 14 -2.33 28.45 15.42
CA LEU A 14 -1.76 29.52 16.23
C LEU A 14 -0.80 30.41 15.43
N GLY A 15 0.11 29.81 14.66
CA GLY A 15 1.02 30.58 13.81
C GLY A 15 0.32 31.37 12.72
N LEU A 16 -0.78 30.87 12.16
CA LEU A 16 -1.54 31.58 11.13
C LEU A 16 -2.48 32.63 11.72
N SER A 17 -3.04 32.41 12.91
CA SER A 17 -3.89 33.41 13.56
C SER A 17 -3.12 34.65 13.99
N THR A 18 -1.84 34.53 14.35
CA THR A 18 -0.97 35.67 14.69
C THR A 18 -0.48 36.47 13.48
N LEU A 19 -0.71 35.97 12.24
CA LEU A 19 -0.37 36.73 11.02
C LEU A 19 -1.21 38.02 10.87
N LEU A 20 -2.47 38.03 11.31
CA LEU A 20 -3.33 39.18 11.15
C LEU A 20 -2.84 40.37 11.99
N PRO A 21 -2.67 40.26 13.33
CA PRO A 21 -2.12 41.38 14.12
C PRO A 21 -0.70 41.78 13.66
N PHE A 22 0.13 40.80 13.22
CA PHE A 22 1.45 41.11 12.66
C PHE A 22 1.36 41.99 11.41
N LEU A 23 0.49 41.65 10.44
CA LEU A 23 0.34 42.43 9.22
C LEU A 23 -0.28 43.81 9.47
N ASN A 24 -1.23 43.90 10.39
CA ASN A 24 -1.81 45.21 10.77
C ASN A 24 -0.77 46.13 11.42
N MET A 25 0.06 45.62 12.32
CA MET A 25 1.15 46.40 12.89
C MET A 25 2.22 46.76 11.85
N ALA A 26 2.56 45.86 10.93
CA ALA A 26 3.57 46.09 9.89
C ALA A 26 3.09 47.14 8.85
N THR A 27 1.81 47.14 8.50
CA THR A 27 1.23 48.14 7.58
C THR A 27 1.07 49.49 8.23
N SER A 28 0.82 49.57 9.55
CA SER A 28 0.72 50.83 10.29
C SER A 28 2.07 51.54 10.45
N LEU A 29 3.19 50.84 10.53
CA LEU A 29 4.54 51.39 10.58
C LEU A 29 4.95 52.16 9.30
N GLY A 30 4.37 51.81 8.15
CA GLY A 30 4.68 52.46 6.87
C GLY A 30 3.89 53.74 6.58
N SER A 31 2.90 54.10 7.38
CA SER A 31 1.91 55.14 7.02
C SER A 31 1.63 56.25 8.05
N ILE A 32 2.10 56.22 9.36
CA ILE A 32 1.65 57.19 10.38
C ILE A 32 2.70 57.41 11.51
N PRO A 33 2.77 58.62 12.13
CA PRO A 33 3.57 58.93 13.33
C PRO A 33 3.11 58.12 14.55
N ALA A 34 4.04 57.79 15.46
CA ALA A 34 3.91 56.88 16.60
C ALA A 34 2.76 57.14 17.59
N GLU A 35 2.16 58.33 17.60
CA GLU A 35 1.07 58.69 18.51
C GLU A 35 -0.31 58.14 18.14
N THR A 36 -0.49 57.59 16.92
CA THR A 36 -1.79 57.11 16.40
C THR A 36 -1.92 55.57 16.47
N ILE A 37 -0.92 54.87 17.00
CA ILE A 37 -0.93 53.41 17.09
C ILE A 37 -1.96 52.91 18.11
N SER A 38 -2.20 53.66 19.20
CA SER A 38 -3.17 53.28 20.22
C SER A 38 -4.64 53.47 19.81
N SER A 39 -4.93 54.39 18.87
CA SER A 39 -6.30 54.64 18.40
C SER A 39 -6.75 53.69 17.25
N ASN A 40 -5.82 53.04 16.56
CA ASN A 40 -6.16 52.07 15.52
C ASN A 40 -6.47 50.67 16.04
N LEU A 41 -6.19 50.36 17.30
CA LEU A 41 -6.60 49.14 18.00
C LEU A 41 -8.12 49.04 18.20
N ASP A 42 -8.84 50.18 18.26
CA ASP A 42 -10.31 50.21 18.39
C ASP A 42 -11.06 49.82 17.10
N ASN A 43 -10.39 49.80 15.94
CA ASN A 43 -10.95 49.40 14.65
C ASN A 43 -10.51 47.98 14.21
N SER A 44 -9.86 47.25 15.09
CA SER A 44 -9.47 45.84 14.79
C SER A 44 -10.72 44.96 14.76
N GLY A 45 -10.76 44.01 13.78
CA GLY A 45 -11.88 43.07 13.67
C GLY A 45 -11.98 42.17 14.93
N GLU A 46 -13.18 41.69 15.25
CA GLU A 46 -13.44 40.83 16.41
C GLU A 46 -12.44 39.68 16.58
N PHE A 47 -11.98 39.09 15.48
CA PHE A 47 -11.00 38.00 15.49
C PHE A 47 -9.62 38.48 15.97
N GLU A 48 -9.18 39.64 15.55
CA GLU A 48 -7.89 40.19 15.94
C GLU A 48 -7.88 40.52 17.42
N GLN A 49 -8.96 41.12 17.94
CA GLN A 49 -9.12 41.43 19.38
C GLN A 49 -9.05 40.14 20.21
N ILE A 50 -9.72 39.07 19.80
CA ILE A 50 -9.63 37.77 20.48
C ILE A 50 -8.17 37.28 20.56
N VAL A 51 -7.40 37.41 19.48
CA VAL A 51 -5.99 36.97 19.46
C VAL A 51 -5.13 37.82 20.37
N ILE A 52 -5.29 39.14 20.32
CA ILE A 52 -4.56 40.09 21.15
C ILE A 52 -4.89 39.91 22.64
N ASP A 53 -6.17 39.77 23.01
CA ASP A 53 -6.62 39.53 24.37
C ASP A 53 -6.08 38.24 24.95
N ARG A 54 -6.03 37.19 24.14
CA ARG A 54 -5.42 35.90 24.55
C ARG A 54 -3.91 36.02 24.77
N LEU A 55 -3.19 36.76 23.93
CA LEU A 55 -1.78 37.05 24.13
C LEU A 55 -1.54 37.92 25.38
N ALA A 56 -2.35 38.97 25.59
CA ALA A 56 -2.30 39.82 26.77
C ALA A 56 -2.60 39.03 28.06
N SER A 57 -3.55 38.09 28.04
CA SER A 57 -3.86 37.22 29.18
C SER A 57 -2.70 36.30 29.58
N LEU A 58 -1.77 36.05 28.65
CA LEU A 58 -0.52 35.29 28.87
C LEU A 58 0.65 36.20 29.28
N GLY A 59 0.40 37.52 29.50
CA GLY A 59 1.42 38.48 29.85
C GLY A 59 2.34 38.92 28.71
N ILE A 60 1.94 38.65 27.46
CA ILE A 60 2.72 38.94 26.25
C ILE A 60 2.18 40.23 25.63
N THR A 61 2.97 41.30 25.65
CA THR A 61 2.64 42.56 24.94
C THR A 61 2.85 42.34 23.43
N PRO A 62 1.85 42.62 22.59
CA PRO A 62 2.00 42.44 21.16
C PRO A 62 3.02 43.43 20.59
N ASP A 63 4.22 42.94 20.33
CA ASP A 63 5.27 43.63 19.58
C ASP A 63 5.58 42.83 18.31
N ILE A 64 6.00 43.50 17.24
CA ILE A 64 6.30 42.87 15.94
C ILE A 64 7.31 41.74 16.08
N GLY A 65 8.37 41.97 16.89
CA GLY A 65 9.39 40.97 17.13
C GLY A 65 8.85 39.72 17.84
N ILE A 66 7.98 39.93 18.84
CA ILE A 66 7.35 38.85 19.60
C ILE A 66 6.36 38.06 18.72
N LEU A 67 5.53 38.74 17.91
CA LEU A 67 4.60 38.10 17.01
C LEU A 67 5.33 37.24 15.96
N LEU A 68 6.40 37.78 15.38
CA LEU A 68 7.24 37.03 14.43
C LEU A 68 7.88 35.79 15.10
N PHE A 69 8.38 35.96 16.33
CA PHE A 69 8.94 34.84 17.09
C PHE A 69 7.90 33.75 17.36
N ILE A 70 6.66 34.10 17.72
CA ILE A 70 5.55 33.15 17.91
C ILE A 70 5.23 32.44 16.64
N ILE A 71 5.15 33.11 15.49
CA ILE A 71 4.91 32.50 14.19
C ILE A 71 6.00 31.44 13.86
N VAL A 72 7.28 31.83 13.98
CA VAL A 72 8.42 30.95 13.70
C VAL A 72 8.42 29.76 14.65
N LEU A 73 8.22 29.98 15.94
CA LEU A 73 8.17 28.93 16.95
C LEU A 73 7.02 27.94 16.68
N ALA A 74 5.82 28.44 16.39
CA ALA A 74 4.65 27.62 16.09
C ALA A 74 4.85 26.77 14.83
N LEU A 75 5.38 27.37 13.75
CA LEU A 75 5.68 26.63 12.52
C LEU A 75 6.81 25.61 12.72
N THR A 76 7.81 25.90 13.53
CA THR A 76 8.88 24.96 13.86
C THR A 76 8.32 23.79 14.67
N MET A 77 7.52 24.07 15.72
CA MET A 77 6.88 23.04 16.54
C MET A 77 5.96 22.13 15.71
N LYS A 78 5.16 22.73 14.82
CA LYS A 78 4.37 21.97 13.82
C LYS A 78 5.26 20.99 13.04
N ASN A 79 6.39 21.47 12.49
CA ASN A 79 7.26 20.63 11.66
C ASN A 79 7.88 19.48 12.45
N VAL A 80 8.29 19.73 13.70
CA VAL A 80 8.78 18.70 14.62
C VAL A 80 7.70 17.64 14.89
N LEU A 81 6.48 18.06 15.21
CA LEU A 81 5.35 17.14 15.45
C LEU A 81 4.98 16.34 14.22
N LEU A 82 5.00 16.96 13.03
CA LEU A 82 4.79 16.25 11.76
C LEU A 82 5.89 15.24 11.48
N LEU A 83 7.15 15.55 11.81
CA LEU A 83 8.27 14.62 11.67
C LEU A 83 8.05 13.39 12.57
N VAL A 84 7.68 13.59 13.83
CA VAL A 84 7.35 12.50 14.75
C VAL A 84 6.19 11.64 14.23
N ALA A 85 5.12 12.28 13.76
CA ALA A 85 3.97 11.57 13.19
C ALA A 85 4.36 10.76 11.95
N ARG A 86 5.10 11.34 11.00
CA ARG A 86 5.57 10.65 9.79
C ARG A 86 6.51 9.49 10.10
N LYS A 87 7.40 9.66 11.08
CA LYS A 87 8.27 8.57 11.57
C LYS A 87 7.42 7.39 12.08
N GLN A 88 6.41 7.66 12.92
CA GLN A 88 5.52 6.62 13.44
C GLN A 88 4.74 5.92 12.31
N ILE A 89 4.21 6.69 11.33
CA ILE A 89 3.52 6.15 10.16
C ILE A 89 4.45 5.20 9.38
N GLY A 90 5.69 5.63 9.10
CA GLY A 90 6.67 4.83 8.36
C GLY A 90 7.06 3.54 9.09
N TYR A 91 7.29 3.61 10.40
CA TYR A 91 7.62 2.42 11.20
C TYR A 91 6.46 1.42 11.27
N THR A 92 5.23 1.91 11.45
CA THR A 92 4.04 1.05 11.41
C THR A 92 3.86 0.41 10.03
N ALA A 93 4.07 1.16 8.95
CA ALA A 93 4.00 0.62 7.59
C ALA A 93 5.02 -0.48 7.33
N ALA A 94 6.27 -0.29 7.80
CA ALA A 94 7.31 -1.32 7.71
C ALA A 94 6.92 -2.60 8.47
N ARG A 95 6.37 -2.44 9.68
CA ARG A 95 5.85 -3.56 10.48
C ARG A 95 4.72 -4.29 9.77
N VAL A 96 3.72 -3.55 9.27
CA VAL A 96 2.59 -4.13 8.50
C VAL A 96 3.09 -4.91 7.28
N THR A 97 4.09 -4.38 6.54
CA THR A 97 4.68 -5.10 5.41
C THR A 97 5.28 -6.44 5.86
N THR A 98 6.05 -6.43 6.95
CA THR A 98 6.68 -7.63 7.49
C THR A 98 5.65 -8.64 7.97
N ASP A 99 4.64 -8.19 8.72
CA ASP A 99 3.57 -9.05 9.26
C ASP A 99 2.77 -9.71 8.13
N LEU A 100 2.43 -8.96 7.08
CA LEU A 100 1.73 -9.49 5.90
C LEU A 100 2.57 -10.52 5.12
N ARG A 101 3.87 -10.27 4.96
CA ARG A 101 4.79 -11.23 4.33
C ARG A 101 4.90 -12.52 5.12
N LEU A 102 5.07 -12.40 6.45
CA LEU A 102 5.15 -13.57 7.31
C LEU A 102 3.83 -14.33 7.38
N ALA A 103 2.70 -13.64 7.42
CA ALA A 103 1.37 -14.28 7.38
C ALA A 103 1.18 -15.06 6.08
N MET A 104 1.49 -14.45 4.93
CA MET A 104 1.41 -15.13 3.63
C MET A 104 2.35 -16.33 3.55
N LEU A 105 3.61 -16.17 3.98
CA LEU A 105 4.59 -17.26 3.96
C LEU A 105 4.13 -18.43 4.85
N ARG A 106 3.70 -18.15 6.09
CA ARG A 106 3.20 -19.17 7.01
C ARG A 106 1.96 -19.88 6.46
N ALA A 107 1.00 -19.11 5.93
CA ALA A 107 -0.18 -19.68 5.29
C ALA A 107 0.22 -20.64 4.14
N MET A 108 1.14 -20.21 3.27
CA MET A 108 1.61 -21.03 2.15
C MET A 108 2.34 -22.29 2.60
N LEU A 109 3.21 -22.19 3.60
CA LEU A 109 3.95 -23.36 4.10
C LEU A 109 3.05 -24.38 4.83
N SER A 110 1.87 -23.95 5.26
CA SER A 110 0.89 -24.83 5.93
C SER A 110 -0.21 -25.37 5.02
N THR A 111 -0.19 -25.06 3.71
CA THR A 111 -1.19 -25.55 2.76
C THR A 111 -0.91 -26.97 2.31
N LYS A 112 -1.98 -27.67 1.84
CA LYS A 112 -1.87 -28.93 1.13
C LYS A 112 -1.03 -28.76 -0.12
N TRP A 113 -0.24 -29.77 -0.46
CA TRP A 113 0.61 -29.78 -1.66
C TRP A 113 -0.17 -29.55 -2.96
N GLU A 114 -1.39 -30.10 -3.06
CA GLU A 114 -2.29 -29.90 -4.19
C GLU A 114 -2.57 -28.43 -4.48
N TYR A 115 -2.82 -27.63 -3.43
CA TYR A 115 -3.04 -26.18 -3.59
C TYR A 115 -1.79 -25.49 -4.16
N PHE A 116 -0.61 -25.87 -3.65
CA PHE A 116 0.66 -25.29 -4.07
C PHE A 116 0.95 -25.54 -5.55
N LEU A 117 0.67 -26.74 -6.07
CA LEU A 117 0.85 -27.11 -7.48
C LEU A 117 0.02 -26.25 -8.44
N HIS A 118 -1.15 -25.80 -8.01
CA HIS A 118 -2.04 -24.98 -8.84
C HIS A 118 -1.73 -23.48 -8.77
N GLN A 119 -0.78 -23.05 -7.93
CA GLN A 119 -0.40 -21.65 -7.83
C GLN A 119 0.87 -21.36 -8.64
N PRO A 120 0.83 -20.43 -9.61
CA PRO A 120 2.04 -20.01 -10.31
C PRO A 120 3.07 -19.42 -9.33
N ALA A 121 4.30 -19.94 -9.34
CA ALA A 121 5.38 -19.46 -8.46
C ALA A 121 5.62 -17.93 -8.59
N GLY A 122 5.49 -17.40 -9.80
CA GLY A 122 5.58 -15.97 -10.05
C GLY A 122 4.49 -15.15 -9.36
N LYS A 123 3.26 -15.68 -9.22
CA LYS A 123 2.18 -15.04 -8.48
C LYS A 123 2.52 -14.95 -6.99
N LEU A 124 3.03 -16.02 -6.41
CA LEU A 124 3.44 -16.08 -5.01
C LEU A 124 4.59 -15.09 -4.71
N ALA A 125 5.61 -15.10 -5.57
CA ALA A 125 6.73 -14.17 -5.46
C ALA A 125 6.26 -12.70 -5.56
N ASN A 126 5.36 -12.37 -6.49
CA ASN A 126 4.79 -11.04 -6.62
C ASN A 126 3.96 -10.63 -5.40
N SER A 127 3.17 -11.55 -4.84
CA SER A 127 2.37 -11.28 -3.63
C SER A 127 3.27 -10.93 -2.45
N LEU A 128 4.36 -11.66 -2.24
CA LEU A 128 5.32 -11.41 -1.17
C LEU A 128 6.14 -10.14 -1.38
N ALA A 129 6.62 -9.90 -2.61
CA ALA A 129 7.51 -8.78 -2.90
C ALA A 129 6.74 -7.46 -3.07
N THR A 130 5.72 -7.46 -3.91
CA THR A 130 5.04 -6.25 -4.41
C THR A 130 3.74 -5.96 -3.69
N GLU A 131 2.83 -6.95 -3.58
CA GLU A 131 1.51 -6.71 -3.00
C GLU A 131 1.56 -6.41 -1.51
N ALA A 132 2.42 -7.08 -0.74
CA ALA A 132 2.64 -6.77 0.67
C ALA A 132 3.15 -5.34 0.88
N HIS A 133 4.07 -4.87 0.04
CA HIS A 133 4.54 -3.49 0.08
C HIS A 133 3.45 -2.49 -0.32
N ARG A 134 2.71 -2.74 -1.40
CA ARG A 134 1.59 -1.88 -1.82
C ARG A 134 0.48 -1.83 -0.78
N SER A 135 0.21 -2.92 -0.08
CA SER A 135 -0.75 -2.97 1.03
C SER A 135 -0.35 -2.04 2.17
N SER A 136 0.92 -2.02 2.55
CA SER A 136 1.42 -1.08 3.56
C SER A 136 1.38 0.38 3.08
N GLN A 137 1.56 0.62 1.77
CA GLN A 137 1.40 1.95 1.18
C GLN A 137 -0.05 2.45 1.26
N ALA A 138 -1.06 1.56 1.22
CA ALA A 138 -2.45 1.95 1.47
C ALA A 138 -2.62 2.55 2.87
N TYR A 139 -1.99 1.94 3.89
CA TYR A 139 -1.98 2.47 5.26
C TYR A 139 -1.28 3.84 5.33
N VAL A 140 -0.10 3.99 4.72
CA VAL A 140 0.62 5.28 4.66
C VAL A 140 -0.25 6.36 4.01
N ASN A 141 -0.85 6.03 2.86
CA ASN A 141 -1.69 6.96 2.11
C ASN A 141 -2.96 7.34 2.90
N GLY A 142 -3.57 6.39 3.60
CA GLY A 142 -4.70 6.65 4.51
C GLY A 142 -4.32 7.57 5.69
N ALA A 143 -3.20 7.32 6.33
CA ALA A 143 -2.70 8.16 7.41
C ALA A 143 -2.36 9.59 6.93
N MET A 144 -1.76 9.72 5.75
CA MET A 144 -1.52 11.01 5.10
C MET A 144 -2.83 11.73 4.73
N LEU A 145 -3.83 11.00 4.26
CA LEU A 145 -5.16 11.54 3.97
C LEU A 145 -5.79 12.15 5.23
N ILE A 146 -5.77 11.43 6.35
CA ILE A 146 -6.26 11.93 7.64
C ILE A 146 -5.52 13.21 8.04
N THR A 147 -4.19 13.24 7.87
CA THR A 147 -3.37 14.43 8.15
C THR A 147 -3.84 15.63 7.35
N LEU A 148 -4.05 15.45 6.04
CA LEU A 148 -4.48 16.52 5.14
C LEU A 148 -5.91 16.99 5.47
N LEU A 149 -6.81 16.10 5.84
CA LEU A 149 -8.18 16.43 6.26
C LEU A 149 -8.18 17.27 7.54
N ILE A 150 -7.38 16.90 8.54
CA ILE A 150 -7.22 17.68 9.77
C ILE A 150 -6.71 19.11 9.45
N GLN A 151 -5.66 19.22 8.64
CA GLN A 151 -5.10 20.51 8.24
C GLN A 151 -6.11 21.36 7.47
N THR A 152 -6.84 20.75 6.51
CA THR A 152 -7.88 21.46 5.76
C THR A 152 -8.99 21.96 6.67
N GLY A 153 -9.42 21.15 7.64
CA GLY A 153 -10.41 21.56 8.65
C GLY A 153 -9.96 22.77 9.47
N ILE A 154 -8.70 22.82 9.87
CA ILE A 154 -8.13 23.95 10.63
C ILE A 154 -8.09 25.22 9.76
N TYR A 155 -7.60 25.13 8.53
CA TYR A 155 -7.60 26.31 7.65
C TYR A 155 -9.02 26.83 7.38
N LEU A 156 -9.97 25.93 7.20
CA LEU A 156 -11.35 26.29 6.99
C LEU A 156 -11.96 26.95 8.23
N SER A 157 -11.72 26.41 9.43
CA SER A 157 -12.23 26.97 10.67
C SER A 157 -11.69 28.39 10.93
N LEU A 158 -10.38 28.60 10.72
CA LEU A 158 -9.77 29.94 10.84
C LEU A 158 -10.31 30.91 9.78
N ALA A 159 -10.48 30.45 8.53
CA ALA A 159 -11.04 31.30 7.49
C ALA A 159 -12.50 31.71 7.78
N LEU A 160 -13.31 30.79 8.34
CA LEU A 160 -14.69 31.05 8.75
C LEU A 160 -14.77 32.06 9.91
N MET A 161 -13.85 32.00 10.88
CA MET A 161 -13.76 32.95 11.98
C MET A 161 -13.37 34.33 11.50
N LEU A 162 -12.53 34.40 10.44
CA LEU A 162 -12.08 35.69 9.88
C LEU A 162 -13.16 36.35 9.00
N SER A 163 -13.79 35.58 8.12
CA SER A 163 -14.88 36.04 7.26
C SER A 163 -15.72 34.88 6.77
N TRP A 164 -16.90 34.67 7.37
CA TRP A 164 -17.80 33.58 6.97
C TRP A 164 -18.30 33.72 5.54
N LYS A 165 -18.53 34.96 5.04
CA LYS A 165 -18.99 35.25 3.67
C LYS A 165 -17.95 34.83 2.62
N ALA A 166 -16.70 35.29 2.82
CA ALA A 166 -15.61 34.93 1.91
C ALA A 166 -15.31 33.42 1.93
N SER A 167 -15.40 32.81 3.11
CA SER A 167 -15.15 31.37 3.26
C SER A 167 -16.20 30.50 2.57
N ILE A 168 -17.49 30.87 2.60
CA ILE A 168 -18.55 30.16 1.87
C ILE A 168 -18.35 30.27 0.35
N VAL A 169 -18.01 31.45 -0.15
CA VAL A 169 -17.73 31.64 -1.59
C VAL A 169 -16.56 30.75 -2.01
N CYS A 170 -15.49 30.72 -1.23
CA CYS A 170 -14.32 29.88 -1.51
C CYS A 170 -14.61 28.38 -1.40
N LEU A 171 -15.46 27.96 -0.45
CA LEU A 171 -15.92 26.57 -0.39
C LEU A 171 -16.70 26.18 -1.65
N GLY A 172 -17.62 27.04 -2.12
CA GLY A 172 -18.34 26.85 -3.36
C GLY A 172 -17.38 26.73 -4.56
N ALA A 173 -16.39 27.61 -4.66
CA ALA A 173 -15.36 27.55 -5.68
C ALA A 173 -14.52 26.25 -5.56
N GLY A 174 -14.16 25.83 -4.35
CA GLY A 174 -13.48 24.56 -4.10
C GLY A 174 -14.27 23.34 -4.57
N LEU A 175 -15.58 23.33 -4.35
CA LEU A 175 -16.49 22.28 -4.84
C LEU A 175 -16.54 22.24 -6.38
N VAL A 176 -16.55 23.41 -7.03
CA VAL A 176 -16.48 23.48 -8.51
C VAL A 176 -15.18 22.88 -9.01
N ILE A 177 -14.03 23.22 -8.40
CA ILE A 177 -12.73 22.65 -8.74
C ILE A 177 -12.74 21.13 -8.57
N LEU A 178 -13.25 20.63 -7.45
CA LEU A 178 -13.33 19.19 -7.20
C LEU A 178 -14.23 18.48 -8.25
N SER A 179 -15.32 19.09 -8.65
CA SER A 179 -16.24 18.54 -9.67
C SER A 179 -15.57 18.46 -11.05
N VAL A 180 -14.92 19.53 -11.49
CA VAL A 180 -14.17 19.56 -12.76
C VAL A 180 -13.01 18.58 -12.72
N SER A 181 -12.26 18.59 -11.63
CA SER A 181 -11.12 17.70 -11.44
C SER A 181 -11.53 16.22 -11.36
N HIS A 182 -12.75 15.90 -10.92
CA HIS A 182 -13.24 14.52 -10.82
C HIS A 182 -13.18 13.77 -12.16
N TYR A 183 -13.50 14.45 -13.27
CA TYR A 183 -13.41 13.84 -14.60
C TYR A 183 -11.94 13.51 -14.98
N LEU A 184 -11.02 14.45 -14.78
CA LEU A 184 -9.59 14.27 -15.07
C LEU A 184 -8.97 13.19 -14.19
N VAL A 185 -9.36 13.14 -12.92
CA VAL A 185 -8.99 12.11 -11.98
C VAL A 185 -9.42 10.72 -12.42
N ARG A 186 -10.66 10.59 -12.91
CA ARG A 186 -11.17 9.31 -13.43
C ARG A 186 -10.37 8.85 -14.65
N MET A 187 -9.97 9.78 -15.50
CA MET A 187 -9.12 9.51 -16.66
C MET A 187 -7.72 9.04 -16.23
N ALA A 188 -7.08 9.75 -15.30
CA ALA A 188 -5.78 9.38 -14.75
C ALA A 188 -5.81 8.01 -14.06
N ARG A 189 -6.88 7.69 -13.30
CA ARG A 189 -7.08 6.39 -12.67
C ARG A 189 -7.17 5.25 -13.69
N ARG A 190 -7.93 5.45 -14.77
CA ARG A 190 -8.04 4.44 -15.85
C ARG A 190 -6.68 4.20 -16.53
N ALA A 191 -5.94 5.27 -16.79
CA ALA A 191 -4.59 5.18 -17.36
C ALA A 191 -3.63 4.40 -16.43
N GLY A 192 -3.66 4.69 -15.12
CA GLY A 192 -2.85 3.97 -14.12
C GLY A 192 -3.22 2.50 -13.97
N GLN A 193 -4.51 2.15 -14.00
CA GLN A 193 -4.96 0.75 -14.00
C GLN A 193 -4.47 0.00 -15.24
N LYS A 194 -4.60 0.61 -16.43
CA LYS A 194 -4.11 0.03 -17.68
C LYS A 194 -2.61 -0.19 -17.66
N GLN A 195 -1.83 0.77 -17.13
CA GLN A 195 -0.40 0.62 -16.91
C GLN A 195 -0.06 -0.59 -16.04
N THR A 196 -0.75 -0.75 -14.89
CA THR A 196 -0.52 -1.89 -13.99
C THR A 196 -0.79 -3.22 -14.67
N THR A 197 -1.89 -3.33 -15.40
CA THR A 197 -2.23 -4.55 -16.16
C THR A 197 -1.17 -4.88 -17.22
N LEU A 198 -0.72 -3.87 -17.99
CA LEU A 198 0.32 -4.06 -19.01
C LEU A 198 1.68 -4.39 -18.40
N LEU A 199 2.02 -3.82 -17.25
CA LEU A 199 3.25 -4.17 -16.54
C LEU A 199 3.25 -5.61 -16.06
N ILE A 200 2.14 -6.09 -15.50
CA ILE A 200 2.00 -7.50 -15.10
C ILE A 200 2.14 -8.41 -16.31
N SER A 201 1.46 -8.09 -17.44
CA SER A 201 1.58 -8.86 -18.68
C SER A 201 3.03 -8.92 -19.18
N LEU A 202 3.72 -7.79 -19.20
CA LEU A 202 5.13 -7.72 -19.61
C LEU A 202 6.02 -8.57 -18.69
N LEU A 203 5.87 -8.45 -17.37
CA LEU A 203 6.66 -9.22 -16.42
C LEU A 203 6.42 -10.74 -16.55
N THR A 204 5.18 -11.16 -16.76
CA THR A 204 4.85 -12.56 -17.00
C THR A 204 5.55 -13.07 -18.26
N ARG A 205 5.40 -12.36 -19.39
CA ARG A 205 6.05 -12.76 -20.66
C ARG A 205 7.57 -12.74 -20.58
N LEU A 206 8.13 -11.78 -19.86
CA LEU A 206 9.58 -11.70 -19.64
C LEU A 206 10.08 -12.91 -18.83
N THR A 207 9.34 -13.31 -17.80
CA THR A 207 9.67 -14.51 -17.01
C THR A 207 9.60 -15.76 -17.88
N ASP A 208 8.54 -15.93 -18.67
CA ASP A 208 8.37 -17.06 -19.57
C ASP A 208 9.51 -17.12 -20.62
N THR A 209 9.88 -15.96 -21.19
CA THR A 209 10.99 -15.84 -22.13
C THR A 209 12.33 -16.21 -21.50
N LEU A 210 12.59 -15.74 -20.27
CA LEU A 210 13.83 -16.07 -19.56
C LEU A 210 13.93 -17.56 -19.23
N GLN A 211 12.83 -18.20 -18.85
CA GLN A 211 12.78 -19.66 -18.64
C GLN A 211 13.00 -20.44 -19.96
N SER A 212 12.58 -19.86 -21.07
CA SER A 212 12.70 -20.46 -22.41
C SER A 212 13.98 -20.06 -23.16
N VAL A 213 14.93 -19.35 -22.54
CA VAL A 213 16.16 -18.87 -23.22
C VAL A 213 16.97 -20.00 -23.81
N LYS A 214 17.14 -21.13 -23.10
CA LYS A 214 17.90 -22.29 -23.61
C LYS A 214 17.28 -22.89 -24.87
N PRO A 215 15.97 -23.25 -24.93
CA PRO A 215 15.35 -23.72 -26.18
C PRO A 215 15.35 -22.64 -27.27
N LEU A 216 15.10 -21.37 -26.97
CA LEU A 216 15.14 -20.30 -27.97
C LEU A 216 16.51 -20.19 -28.63
N LYS A 217 17.60 -20.22 -27.86
CA LYS A 217 18.96 -20.21 -28.35
C LYS A 217 19.28 -21.48 -29.16
N ALA A 218 18.85 -22.65 -28.67
CA ALA A 218 19.10 -23.90 -29.36
C ALA A 218 18.43 -23.95 -30.75
N MET A 219 17.32 -23.21 -30.94
CA MET A 219 16.58 -23.12 -32.20
C MET A 219 16.94 -21.88 -33.02
N ALA A 220 17.86 -21.03 -32.58
CA ALA A 220 18.17 -19.72 -33.18
C ALA A 220 16.91 -18.86 -33.43
N ARG A 221 16.03 -18.78 -32.44
CA ARG A 221 14.71 -18.09 -32.52
C ARG A 221 14.56 -16.96 -31.52
N GLU A 222 15.66 -16.33 -31.10
CA GLU A 222 15.66 -15.19 -30.17
C GLU A 222 14.85 -13.99 -30.72
N ASP A 223 14.79 -13.84 -32.04
CA ASP A 223 14.05 -12.76 -32.68
C ASP A 223 12.53 -12.80 -32.39
N LEU A 224 11.96 -14.00 -32.22
CA LEU A 224 10.55 -14.14 -31.85
C LEU A 224 10.26 -13.56 -30.46
N ALA A 225 11.16 -13.79 -29.51
CA ALA A 225 11.05 -13.25 -28.18
C ALA A 225 11.18 -11.70 -28.18
N ASN A 226 12.14 -11.17 -28.93
CA ASN A 226 12.35 -9.73 -29.07
C ASN A 226 11.10 -9.03 -29.64
N ALA A 227 10.48 -9.57 -30.70
CA ALA A 227 9.29 -8.98 -31.32
C ALA A 227 8.11 -8.88 -30.35
N VAL A 228 7.90 -9.91 -29.51
CA VAL A 228 6.83 -9.92 -28.49
C VAL A 228 7.12 -8.91 -27.36
N LEU A 229 8.36 -8.89 -26.87
CA LEU A 229 8.77 -7.97 -25.81
C LEU A 229 8.72 -6.50 -26.27
N ASP A 230 9.13 -6.22 -27.51
CA ASP A 230 9.05 -4.87 -28.11
C ASP A 230 7.60 -4.38 -28.20
N MET A 231 6.69 -5.24 -28.63
CA MET A 231 5.27 -4.89 -28.71
C MET A 231 4.68 -4.56 -27.32
N GLU A 232 4.94 -5.39 -26.32
CA GLU A 232 4.44 -5.17 -24.95
C GLU A 232 5.09 -3.93 -24.32
N THR A 233 6.39 -3.74 -24.51
CA THR A 233 7.12 -2.57 -23.99
C THR A 233 6.60 -1.29 -24.65
N THR A 234 6.33 -1.30 -25.95
CA THR A 234 5.75 -0.16 -26.66
C THR A 234 4.35 0.17 -26.17
N ARG A 235 3.51 -0.84 -25.92
CA ARG A 235 2.17 -0.65 -25.34
C ARG A 235 2.25 -0.05 -23.93
N LEU A 236 3.15 -0.56 -23.10
CA LEU A 236 3.39 -0.05 -21.75
C LEU A 236 3.88 1.40 -21.80
N ASN A 237 4.83 1.73 -22.68
CA ASN A 237 5.34 3.09 -22.85
C ASN A 237 4.23 4.08 -23.24
N ARG A 238 3.37 3.73 -24.17
CA ARG A 238 2.20 4.57 -24.53
C ARG A 238 1.26 4.76 -23.33
N ALA A 239 1.01 3.72 -22.55
CA ALA A 239 0.18 3.84 -21.35
C ALA A 239 0.83 4.75 -20.28
N LEU A 240 2.16 4.68 -20.10
CA LEU A 240 2.93 5.57 -19.24
C LEU A 240 2.85 7.02 -19.72
N GLN A 241 3.03 7.27 -21.02
CA GLN A 241 2.93 8.62 -21.61
C GLN A 241 1.53 9.21 -21.35
N HIS A 242 0.47 8.44 -21.56
CA HIS A 242 -0.91 8.87 -21.25
C HIS A 242 -1.12 9.15 -19.76
N GLN A 243 -0.54 8.35 -18.89
CA GLN A 243 -0.63 8.56 -17.45
C GLN A 243 0.08 9.84 -17.01
N VAL A 244 1.31 10.07 -17.49
CA VAL A 244 2.08 11.29 -17.21
C VAL A 244 1.34 12.51 -17.72
N LEU A 245 0.88 12.49 -18.97
CA LEU A 245 0.13 13.60 -19.55
C LEU A 245 -1.14 13.91 -18.77
N SER A 246 -1.93 12.88 -18.44
CA SER A 246 -3.17 13.05 -17.66
C SER A 246 -2.90 13.60 -16.26
N GLY A 247 -1.83 13.15 -15.60
CA GLY A 247 -1.42 13.64 -14.29
C GLY A 247 -0.92 15.10 -14.34
N THR A 248 -0.15 15.44 -15.36
CA THR A 248 0.37 16.81 -15.57
C THR A 248 -0.77 17.77 -15.89
N LEU A 249 -1.66 17.41 -16.82
CA LEU A 249 -2.85 18.22 -17.15
C LEU A 249 -3.73 18.48 -15.92
N LEU A 250 -3.95 17.44 -15.10
CA LEU A 250 -4.71 17.59 -13.85
C LEU A 250 -4.07 18.63 -12.91
N ASN A 251 -2.73 18.56 -12.74
CA ASN A 251 -2.02 19.48 -11.86
C ASN A 251 -2.10 20.92 -12.39
N LEU A 252 -1.77 21.11 -13.67
CA LEU A 252 -1.79 22.44 -14.30
C LEU A 252 -3.19 23.07 -14.28
N THR A 253 -4.22 22.31 -14.63
CA THR A 253 -5.61 22.80 -14.59
C THR A 253 -6.03 23.19 -13.18
N GLN A 254 -5.65 22.41 -12.16
CA GLN A 254 -5.96 22.75 -10.77
C GLN A 254 -5.23 24.02 -10.32
N ASP A 255 -3.94 24.15 -10.61
CA ASP A 255 -3.13 25.29 -10.20
C ASP A 255 -3.64 26.58 -10.87
N GLU A 256 -4.02 26.53 -12.15
CA GLU A 256 -4.61 27.63 -12.88
C GLU A 256 -5.97 28.07 -12.30
N MET A 257 -6.85 27.09 -12.04
CA MET A 257 -8.15 27.36 -11.42
C MET A 257 -7.99 27.99 -10.02
N PHE A 258 -7.02 27.53 -9.20
CA PHE A 258 -6.72 28.15 -7.91
C PHE A 258 -6.29 29.61 -8.08
N THR A 259 -5.40 29.88 -9.02
CA THR A 259 -4.92 31.24 -9.30
C THR A 259 -6.07 32.18 -9.70
N ILE A 260 -6.94 31.74 -10.60
CA ILE A 260 -8.11 32.52 -11.03
C ILE A 260 -9.06 32.81 -9.88
N ILE A 261 -9.36 31.80 -9.05
CA ILE A 261 -10.26 31.95 -7.90
C ILE A 261 -9.67 32.89 -6.85
N ILE A 262 -8.38 32.78 -6.55
CA ILE A 262 -7.71 33.68 -5.60
C ILE A 262 -7.72 35.11 -6.14
N ALA A 263 -7.38 35.33 -7.42
CA ALA A 263 -7.40 36.65 -8.02
C ALA A 263 -8.78 37.28 -8.05
N LEU A 264 -9.81 36.50 -8.43
CA LEU A 264 -11.20 36.96 -8.42
C LEU A 264 -11.70 37.24 -7.00
N GLY A 265 -11.38 36.36 -6.05
CA GLY A 265 -11.74 36.53 -4.64
C GLY A 265 -11.10 37.78 -4.02
N MET A 266 -9.82 38.04 -4.33
CA MET A 266 -9.12 39.24 -3.90
C MET A 266 -9.72 40.51 -4.49
N TYR A 267 -10.07 40.50 -5.79
CA TYR A 267 -10.75 41.62 -6.43
C TYR A 267 -12.12 41.90 -5.77
N LEU A 268 -12.95 40.90 -5.55
CA LEU A 268 -14.25 41.06 -4.91
C LEU A 268 -14.11 41.55 -3.47
N ALA A 269 -13.14 41.03 -2.71
CA ALA A 269 -12.91 41.42 -1.34
C ALA A 269 -12.49 42.90 -1.19
N LEU A 270 -11.61 43.38 -2.06
CA LEU A 270 -11.08 44.76 -2.04
C LEU A 270 -12.06 45.76 -2.64
N VAL A 271 -12.69 45.43 -3.80
CA VAL A 271 -13.50 46.41 -4.57
C VAL A 271 -14.98 46.38 -4.18
N HIS A 272 -15.53 45.23 -3.85
CA HIS A 272 -16.96 45.07 -3.61
C HIS A 272 -17.33 45.06 -2.11
N TYR A 273 -16.44 44.52 -1.27
CA TYR A 273 -16.67 44.41 0.18
C TYR A 273 -15.87 45.41 1.01
N ASP A 274 -15.05 46.29 0.40
CA ASP A 274 -14.20 47.31 1.05
C ASP A 274 -13.41 46.74 2.26
N MET A 275 -12.92 45.51 2.14
CA MET A 275 -12.17 44.83 3.21
C MET A 275 -10.78 45.44 3.37
N GLN A 276 -10.27 45.50 4.60
CA GLN A 276 -8.89 45.95 4.87
C GLN A 276 -7.89 45.03 4.15
N LEU A 277 -6.84 45.61 3.58
CA LEU A 277 -5.82 44.90 2.81
C LEU A 277 -5.16 43.78 3.65
N SER A 278 -4.86 44.03 4.92
CA SER A 278 -4.29 43.02 5.85
C SER A 278 -5.18 41.79 6.00
N THR A 279 -6.49 42.03 6.18
CA THR A 279 -7.49 40.93 6.29
C THR A 279 -7.56 40.11 4.98
N VAL A 280 -7.55 40.80 3.82
CA VAL A 280 -7.56 40.13 2.52
C VAL A 280 -6.29 39.32 2.32
N MET A 281 -5.12 39.84 2.69
CA MET A 281 -3.85 39.10 2.61
C MET A 281 -3.87 37.80 3.44
N VAL A 282 -4.37 37.86 4.67
CA VAL A 282 -4.49 36.66 5.52
C VAL A 282 -5.50 35.69 4.96
N LEU A 283 -6.65 36.17 4.46
CA LEU A 283 -7.66 35.34 3.78
C LEU A 283 -7.07 34.62 2.56
N VAL A 284 -6.32 35.33 1.71
CA VAL A 284 -5.65 34.74 0.55
C VAL A 284 -4.69 33.62 0.95
N VAL A 285 -3.91 33.82 2.02
CA VAL A 285 -3.00 32.77 2.53
C VAL A 285 -3.78 31.57 3.07
N LEU A 286 -4.81 31.77 3.89
CA LEU A 286 -5.60 30.71 4.50
C LEU A 286 -6.38 29.91 3.44
N LEU A 287 -7.09 30.63 2.57
CA LEU A 287 -7.90 30.01 1.52
C LEU A 287 -7.04 29.38 0.43
N GLY A 288 -5.92 30.00 0.06
CA GLY A 288 -4.95 29.43 -0.88
C GLY A 288 -4.34 28.12 -0.34
N LYS A 289 -3.96 28.08 0.95
CA LYS A 289 -3.53 26.85 1.60
C LYS A 289 -4.65 25.81 1.65
N GLY A 290 -5.86 26.21 2.03
CA GLY A 290 -7.02 25.31 2.10
C GLY A 290 -7.34 24.66 0.73
N LEU A 291 -7.42 25.45 -0.33
CA LEU A 291 -7.67 24.98 -1.69
C LEU A 291 -6.55 24.05 -2.18
N SER A 292 -5.28 24.42 -1.97
CA SER A 292 -4.13 23.56 -2.30
C SER A 292 -4.18 22.22 -1.55
N GLN A 293 -4.60 22.22 -0.28
CA GLN A 293 -4.74 20.97 0.48
C GLN A 293 -5.87 20.08 -0.04
N MET A 294 -6.98 20.66 -0.52
CA MET A 294 -8.08 19.88 -1.15
C MET A 294 -7.58 19.08 -2.36
N GLY A 295 -6.74 19.67 -3.22
CA GLY A 295 -6.10 18.95 -4.31
C GLY A 295 -5.21 17.79 -3.84
N LYS A 296 -4.44 18.01 -2.75
CA LYS A 296 -3.60 16.97 -2.14
C LYS A 296 -4.45 15.84 -1.52
N VAL A 297 -5.55 16.17 -0.85
CA VAL A 297 -6.53 15.20 -0.30
C VAL A 297 -7.03 14.28 -1.40
N GLN A 298 -7.44 14.85 -2.54
CA GLN A 298 -7.94 14.07 -3.67
C GLN A 298 -6.89 13.12 -4.25
N LYS A 299 -5.65 13.60 -4.45
CA LYS A 299 -4.52 12.78 -4.93
C LYS A 299 -4.19 11.65 -3.95
N GLN A 300 -4.21 11.96 -2.66
CA GLN A 300 -3.88 11.00 -1.61
C GLN A 300 -4.94 9.91 -1.49
N TYR A 301 -6.22 10.29 -1.58
CA TYR A 301 -7.33 9.34 -1.64
C TYR A 301 -7.19 8.36 -2.82
N GLN A 302 -6.84 8.86 -4.02
CA GLN A 302 -6.62 8.00 -5.17
C GLN A 302 -5.49 7.01 -4.97
N LYS A 303 -4.34 7.48 -4.44
CA LYS A 303 -3.21 6.60 -4.12
C LYS A 303 -3.62 5.51 -3.13
N MET A 304 -4.41 5.86 -2.11
CA MET A 304 -4.94 4.91 -1.14
C MET A 304 -5.80 3.84 -1.81
N VAL A 305 -6.79 4.24 -2.63
CA VAL A 305 -7.71 3.31 -3.32
C VAL A 305 -6.98 2.38 -4.29
N VAL A 306 -5.97 2.88 -5.00
CA VAL A 306 -5.14 2.05 -5.90
C VAL A 306 -4.34 1.02 -5.11
N CYS A 307 -3.84 1.38 -3.94
CA CYS A 307 -3.07 0.47 -3.08
C CYS A 307 -3.97 -0.49 -2.28
N GLU A 308 -5.20 -0.10 -1.97
CA GLU A 308 -6.19 -0.93 -1.26
C GLU A 308 -6.49 -2.23 -2.02
N SER A 309 -6.53 -2.20 -3.35
CA SER A 309 -6.74 -3.39 -4.16
C SER A 309 -5.68 -4.47 -3.92
N ALA A 310 -4.43 -4.08 -3.68
CA ALA A 310 -3.34 -5.01 -3.35
C ALA A 310 -3.53 -5.65 -1.97
N TYR A 311 -4.06 -4.91 -1.01
CA TYR A 311 -4.39 -5.47 0.32
C TYR A 311 -5.46 -6.57 0.21
N TRP A 312 -6.55 -6.31 -0.51
CA TRP A 312 -7.62 -7.30 -0.68
C TRP A 312 -7.16 -8.52 -1.48
N SER A 313 -6.32 -8.33 -2.51
CA SER A 313 -5.71 -9.43 -3.26
C SER A 313 -4.87 -10.32 -2.36
N LEU A 314 -3.96 -9.72 -1.58
CA LEU A 314 -3.09 -10.44 -0.66
C LEU A 314 -3.88 -11.12 0.47
N HIS A 315 -4.85 -10.42 1.07
CA HIS A 315 -5.72 -10.98 2.11
C HIS A 315 -6.53 -12.17 1.61
N SER A 316 -7.08 -12.06 0.40
CA SER A 316 -7.78 -13.18 -0.25
C SER A 316 -6.85 -14.37 -0.50
N ALA A 317 -5.60 -14.12 -0.92
CA ALA A 317 -4.61 -15.17 -1.12
C ALA A 317 -4.21 -15.87 0.19
N ILE A 318 -4.02 -15.09 1.27
CA ILE A 318 -3.77 -15.63 2.61
C ILE A 318 -4.94 -16.50 3.06
N LYS A 319 -6.17 -16.00 2.95
CA LYS A 319 -7.37 -16.72 3.36
C LYS A 319 -7.55 -18.02 2.57
N GLN A 320 -7.38 -17.99 1.25
CA GLN A 320 -7.43 -19.19 0.41
C GLN A 320 -6.37 -20.23 0.81
N ALA A 321 -5.17 -19.77 1.17
CA ALA A 321 -4.12 -20.65 1.68
C ALA A 321 -4.48 -21.24 3.06
N GLU A 322 -5.04 -20.45 3.96
CA GLU A 322 -5.52 -20.89 5.28
C GLU A 322 -6.68 -21.88 5.14
N ASP A 323 -7.64 -21.63 4.24
CA ASP A 323 -8.76 -22.54 3.96
C ASP A 323 -8.26 -23.89 3.38
N ALA A 324 -7.12 -23.88 2.68
CA ALA A 324 -6.46 -25.07 2.14
C ALA A 324 -5.42 -25.66 3.11
N HIS A 325 -5.50 -25.34 4.40
CA HIS A 325 -4.58 -25.84 5.44
C HIS A 325 -4.49 -27.36 5.44
N GLU A 326 -3.28 -27.90 5.56
CA GLU A 326 -3.04 -29.33 5.69
C GLU A 326 -3.30 -29.77 7.13
N THR A 327 -4.24 -30.70 7.30
CA THR A 327 -4.46 -31.36 8.60
C THR A 327 -3.43 -32.46 8.79
N LEU A 328 -2.40 -32.18 9.58
CA LEU A 328 -1.27 -33.09 9.79
C LEU A 328 -1.62 -34.31 10.69
N GLY A 329 -2.83 -34.39 11.20
CA GLY A 329 -3.23 -35.45 12.13
C GLY A 329 -2.56 -35.32 13.50
N SER A 330 -3.17 -35.90 14.51
CA SER A 330 -2.64 -36.00 15.88
C SER A 330 -2.53 -37.47 16.33
N GLY A 331 -2.40 -38.36 15.36
CA GLY A 331 -2.38 -39.80 15.57
C GLY A 331 -1.02 -40.35 16.01
N ILE A 332 -0.88 -41.64 15.89
CA ILE A 332 0.36 -42.36 16.24
C ILE A 332 1.44 -42.04 15.21
N THR A 333 2.66 -41.77 15.67
CA THR A 333 3.83 -41.67 14.75
C THR A 333 4.36 -43.06 14.45
N PRO A 334 4.21 -43.63 13.26
CA PRO A 334 4.67 -44.98 12.94
C PRO A 334 6.20 -45.07 12.93
N HIS A 335 6.75 -46.23 13.25
CA HIS A 335 8.21 -46.48 13.31
C HIS A 335 8.75 -47.24 12.10
N LEU A 336 7.90 -47.73 11.21
CA LEU A 336 8.19 -48.61 10.08
C LEU A 336 8.98 -49.86 10.54
N GLU A 337 8.34 -50.67 11.37
CA GLU A 337 8.91 -51.92 11.87
C GLU A 337 8.46 -53.14 11.02
N SER A 338 7.31 -53.02 10.35
CA SER A 338 6.72 -54.10 9.55
C SER A 338 6.72 -53.79 8.04
N SER A 339 5.78 -52.98 7.60
CA SER A 339 5.70 -52.66 6.13
C SER A 339 4.85 -51.43 5.84
N ILE A 340 5.02 -50.88 4.64
CA ILE A 340 4.09 -49.92 4.01
C ILE A 340 3.24 -50.73 3.02
N ARG A 341 1.93 -50.74 3.22
CA ARG A 341 0.99 -51.49 2.38
C ARG A 341 0.02 -50.58 1.65
N LEU A 342 -0.08 -50.74 0.36
CA LEU A 342 -1.05 -50.13 -0.51
C LEU A 342 -2.06 -51.20 -0.92
N VAL A 343 -3.36 -50.92 -0.81
CA VAL A 343 -4.44 -51.87 -1.19
C VAL A 343 -5.44 -51.12 -2.08
N ASP A 344 -5.56 -51.58 -3.31
CA ASP A 344 -6.47 -51.10 -4.36
C ASP A 344 -6.45 -49.58 -4.53
N VAL A 345 -5.25 -49.00 -4.43
CA VAL A 345 -5.04 -47.55 -4.48
C VAL A 345 -5.28 -47.03 -5.89
N GLY A 346 -6.20 -46.03 -5.96
CA GLY A 346 -6.46 -45.27 -7.18
C GLY A 346 -6.18 -43.78 -6.92
N PHE A 347 -5.58 -43.15 -7.94
CA PHE A 347 -5.28 -41.71 -7.88
C PHE A 347 -5.31 -41.07 -9.28
N ALA A 348 -5.84 -39.88 -9.38
CA ALA A 348 -5.87 -39.05 -10.59
C ALA A 348 -5.45 -37.60 -10.28
N TYR A 349 -4.71 -37.00 -11.18
CA TYR A 349 -4.52 -35.56 -11.22
C TYR A 349 -5.66 -34.92 -12.02
N ASN A 350 -6.56 -34.20 -11.37
CA ASN A 350 -7.81 -33.73 -11.97
C ASN A 350 -8.61 -34.88 -12.57
N GLU A 351 -8.77 -34.93 -13.90
CA GLU A 351 -9.51 -35.99 -14.61
C GLU A 351 -8.60 -37.11 -15.17
N ALA A 352 -7.27 -36.92 -15.13
CA ALA A 352 -6.32 -37.88 -15.67
C ALA A 352 -5.99 -38.95 -14.62
N SER A 353 -6.53 -40.18 -14.80
CA SER A 353 -6.22 -41.31 -13.95
C SER A 353 -4.76 -41.77 -14.16
N ILE A 354 -4.00 -41.79 -13.05
CA ILE A 354 -2.57 -42.17 -13.02
C ILE A 354 -2.39 -43.56 -12.43
N LEU A 355 -3.08 -43.84 -11.32
CA LEU A 355 -3.01 -45.14 -10.65
C LEU A 355 -4.41 -45.77 -10.60
N GLN A 356 -4.49 -47.05 -10.93
CA GLN A 356 -5.75 -47.80 -10.89
C GLN A 356 -5.51 -49.13 -10.19
N ASN A 357 -6.21 -49.33 -9.05
CA ASN A 357 -6.19 -50.56 -8.27
C ASN A 357 -4.77 -51.06 -7.93
N LEU A 358 -3.86 -50.10 -7.58
CA LEU A 358 -2.50 -50.48 -7.23
C LEU A 358 -2.46 -51.13 -5.84
N SER A 359 -2.00 -52.40 -5.80
CA SER A 359 -1.74 -53.11 -4.55
C SER A 359 -0.29 -53.52 -4.48
N MET A 360 0.42 -53.15 -3.40
CA MET A 360 1.83 -53.50 -3.20
C MET A 360 2.17 -53.47 -1.70
N ASP A 361 3.17 -54.24 -1.32
CA ASP A 361 3.73 -54.32 0.03
C ASP A 361 5.22 -53.99 -0.01
N ILE A 362 5.65 -53.04 0.85
CA ILE A 362 7.04 -52.61 0.98
C ILE A 362 7.51 -53.02 2.38
N PRO A 363 8.24 -54.11 2.53
CA PRO A 363 8.70 -54.58 3.83
C PRO A 363 9.71 -53.61 4.46
N ALA A 364 9.65 -53.43 5.77
CA ALA A 364 10.65 -52.67 6.49
C ALA A 364 12.05 -53.30 6.33
N GLY A 365 13.09 -52.46 6.32
CA GLY A 365 14.48 -52.88 6.17
C GLY A 365 14.84 -53.42 4.79
N SER A 366 13.95 -53.35 3.80
CA SER A 366 14.19 -53.83 2.43
C SER A 366 14.52 -52.71 1.46
N LEU A 367 15.18 -53.05 0.35
CA LEU A 367 15.33 -52.17 -0.81
C LEU A 367 14.22 -52.51 -1.82
N THR A 368 13.31 -51.56 -2.02
CA THR A 368 12.23 -51.71 -3.02
C THR A 368 12.50 -50.79 -4.21
N THR A 369 12.44 -51.36 -5.44
CA THR A 369 12.67 -50.61 -6.66
C THR A 369 11.39 -50.52 -7.49
N LEU A 370 10.95 -49.31 -7.84
CA LEU A 370 9.84 -49.06 -8.74
C LEU A 370 10.36 -48.88 -10.18
N VAL A 371 10.01 -49.80 -11.07
CA VAL A 371 10.46 -49.80 -12.48
C VAL A 371 9.26 -49.57 -13.39
N GLY A 372 9.45 -48.81 -14.46
CA GLY A 372 8.41 -48.53 -15.45
C GLY A 372 8.77 -47.37 -16.36
N PRO A 373 8.03 -47.16 -17.46
CA PRO A 373 8.26 -46.05 -18.38
C PRO A 373 8.03 -44.71 -17.73
N SER A 374 8.48 -43.62 -18.39
CA SER A 374 8.16 -42.26 -17.95
C SER A 374 6.64 -42.05 -17.96
N GLY A 375 6.11 -41.42 -16.91
CA GLY A 375 4.66 -41.23 -16.76
C GLY A 375 3.89 -42.41 -16.13
N ALA A 376 4.55 -43.54 -15.81
CA ALA A 376 3.90 -44.71 -15.17
C ALA A 376 3.43 -44.48 -13.71
N GLY A 377 3.51 -43.26 -13.17
CA GLY A 377 3.05 -42.97 -11.82
C GLY A 377 4.04 -43.27 -10.69
N LYS A 378 5.32 -43.56 -10.97
CA LYS A 378 6.33 -43.90 -9.95
C LYS A 378 6.49 -42.81 -8.88
N THR A 379 6.65 -41.57 -9.29
CA THR A 379 6.73 -40.41 -8.36
C THR A 379 5.43 -40.24 -7.59
N THR A 380 4.29 -40.44 -8.25
CA THR A 380 2.97 -40.35 -7.61
C THR A 380 2.80 -41.37 -6.48
N VAL A 381 3.33 -42.58 -6.63
CA VAL A 381 3.34 -43.61 -5.58
C VAL A 381 4.14 -43.11 -4.35
N ILE A 382 5.33 -42.54 -4.60
CA ILE A 382 6.18 -41.99 -3.55
C ILE A 382 5.47 -40.84 -2.84
N ASP A 383 4.88 -39.91 -3.61
CA ASP A 383 4.15 -38.75 -3.09
C ASP A 383 2.95 -39.17 -2.22
N LEU A 384 2.26 -40.23 -2.59
CA LEU A 384 1.18 -40.83 -1.81
C LEU A 384 1.70 -41.50 -0.52
N ILE A 385 2.82 -42.22 -0.55
CA ILE A 385 3.45 -42.82 0.64
C ILE A 385 3.92 -41.76 1.63
N ILE A 386 4.47 -40.63 1.15
CA ILE A 386 4.88 -39.48 1.96
C ILE A 386 3.66 -38.75 2.53
N GLY A 387 2.48 -38.97 1.93
CA GLY A 387 1.23 -38.32 2.32
C GLY A 387 1.10 -36.88 1.78
N LEU A 388 1.81 -36.53 0.68
CA LEU A 388 1.63 -35.25 -0.04
C LEU A 388 0.28 -35.22 -0.76
N PHE A 389 -0.18 -36.39 -1.21
CA PHE A 389 -1.50 -36.61 -1.77
C PHE A 389 -2.26 -37.66 -0.97
N ARG A 390 -3.60 -37.64 -1.10
CA ARG A 390 -4.45 -38.69 -0.56
C ARG A 390 -4.99 -39.55 -1.70
N PRO A 391 -5.06 -40.88 -1.53
CA PRO A 391 -5.66 -41.75 -2.55
C PRO A 391 -7.16 -41.41 -2.68
N GLN A 392 -7.68 -41.48 -3.92
CA GLN A 392 -9.11 -41.31 -4.21
C GLN A 392 -9.90 -42.60 -3.97
N SER A 393 -9.25 -43.76 -4.09
CA SER A 393 -9.79 -45.07 -3.73
C SER A 393 -8.70 -45.93 -3.12
N GLY A 394 -9.10 -46.97 -2.40
CA GLY A 394 -8.18 -47.84 -1.69
C GLY A 394 -7.62 -47.25 -0.40
N THR A 395 -6.60 -47.90 0.15
CA THR A 395 -5.99 -47.48 1.41
C THR A 395 -4.47 -47.63 1.39
N ILE A 396 -3.80 -46.72 2.10
CA ILE A 396 -2.37 -46.81 2.37
C ILE A 396 -2.21 -46.94 3.87
N SER A 397 -1.44 -47.92 4.32
CA SER A 397 -1.16 -48.15 5.73
C SER A 397 0.33 -48.34 5.99
N ILE A 398 0.78 -47.91 7.16
CA ILE A 398 2.16 -48.02 7.63
C ILE A 398 2.08 -48.76 8.98
N ASP A 399 2.72 -49.93 9.07
CA ASP A 399 2.65 -50.80 10.22
C ASP A 399 1.20 -51.14 10.62
N GLY A 400 0.28 -51.26 9.66
CA GLY A 400 -1.14 -51.54 9.87
C GLY A 400 -2.01 -50.32 10.20
N HIS A 401 -1.45 -49.13 10.46
CA HIS A 401 -2.17 -47.90 10.67
C HIS A 401 -2.42 -47.15 9.38
N LYS A 402 -3.66 -46.75 9.11
CA LYS A 402 -3.98 -45.99 7.89
C LYS A 402 -3.29 -44.61 7.90
N LEU A 403 -2.88 -44.17 6.71
CA LEU A 403 -2.19 -42.88 6.53
C LEU A 403 -3.01 -41.68 7.06
N ASP A 404 -4.34 -41.77 7.07
CA ASP A 404 -5.23 -40.72 7.61
C ASP A 404 -5.29 -40.71 9.16
N GLU A 405 -4.84 -41.78 9.81
CA GLU A 405 -4.89 -41.97 11.26
C GLU A 405 -3.55 -41.68 11.96
N ILE A 406 -2.48 -41.47 11.19
CA ILE A 406 -1.13 -41.23 11.72
C ILE A 406 -0.81 -39.74 11.84
N ASP A 407 0.19 -39.40 12.66
CA ASP A 407 0.83 -38.09 12.68
C ASP A 407 1.73 -37.95 11.41
N LEU A 408 1.20 -37.27 10.38
CA LEU A 408 1.93 -37.05 9.12
C LEU A 408 3.23 -36.25 9.33
N LYS A 409 3.28 -35.32 10.28
CA LYS A 409 4.50 -34.57 10.57
C LYS A 409 5.56 -35.47 11.18
N GLY A 410 5.18 -36.28 12.14
CA GLY A 410 6.07 -37.30 12.73
C GLY A 410 6.52 -38.33 11.70
N TRP A 411 5.64 -38.78 10.80
CA TRP A 411 5.98 -39.66 9.70
C TRP A 411 7.01 -39.04 8.76
N ARG A 412 6.73 -37.87 8.22
CA ARG A 412 7.64 -37.14 7.30
C ARG A 412 9.00 -36.83 7.92
N SER A 413 9.07 -36.60 9.22
CA SER A 413 10.34 -36.35 9.92
C SER A 413 11.30 -37.53 9.91
N LYS A 414 10.82 -38.75 9.58
CA LYS A 414 11.61 -39.98 9.47
C LYS A 414 12.01 -40.31 8.05
N ILE A 415 11.58 -39.52 7.06
CA ILE A 415 11.83 -39.76 5.64
C ILE A 415 12.99 -38.88 5.18
N GLY A 416 14.03 -39.50 4.63
CA GLY A 416 15.05 -38.82 3.83
C GLY A 416 14.59 -38.79 2.36
N TYR A 417 14.22 -37.62 1.86
CA TYR A 417 13.74 -37.46 0.47
C TYR A 417 14.83 -36.89 -0.43
N VAL A 418 15.18 -37.63 -1.49
CA VAL A 418 16.12 -37.15 -2.52
C VAL A 418 15.36 -36.97 -3.82
N PRO A 419 15.08 -35.73 -4.25
CA PRO A 419 14.35 -35.48 -5.49
C PRO A 419 15.19 -35.77 -6.73
N GLN A 420 14.52 -35.94 -7.88
CA GLN A 420 15.16 -36.10 -9.16
C GLN A 420 15.99 -34.89 -9.59
N GLU A 421 15.50 -33.68 -9.30
CA GLU A 421 16.22 -32.42 -9.50
C GLU A 421 16.89 -31.98 -8.21
N ASN A 422 18.20 -31.81 -8.24
CA ASN A 422 18.94 -31.33 -7.07
C ASN A 422 18.60 -29.87 -6.80
N LEU A 423 17.93 -29.61 -5.71
CA LEU A 423 17.64 -28.26 -5.23
C LEU A 423 18.70 -27.86 -4.21
N LEU A 424 19.51 -26.86 -4.55
CA LEU A 424 20.42 -26.23 -3.61
C LEU A 424 19.92 -24.86 -3.24
N LEU A 425 19.79 -24.59 -1.96
CA LEU A 425 19.51 -23.25 -1.47
C LEU A 425 20.75 -22.38 -1.62
N HIS A 426 20.56 -21.10 -1.93
CA HIS A 426 21.65 -20.12 -1.97
C HIS A 426 22.12 -19.78 -0.54
N ASP A 427 22.76 -20.76 0.10
CA ASP A 427 23.22 -20.72 1.47
C ASP A 427 24.53 -21.52 1.61
N THR A 428 25.07 -21.65 2.81
CA THR A 428 26.26 -22.41 3.11
C THR A 428 26.05 -23.92 2.81
N VAL A 429 27.14 -24.64 2.55
CA VAL A 429 27.11 -26.10 2.37
C VAL A 429 26.51 -26.79 3.60
N LEU A 430 26.90 -26.32 4.80
CA LEU A 430 26.37 -26.86 6.04
C LEU A 430 24.85 -26.73 6.11
N HIS A 431 24.31 -25.57 5.79
CA HIS A 431 22.86 -25.35 5.81
C HIS A 431 22.12 -26.20 4.76
N ASN A 432 22.72 -26.42 3.58
CA ASN A 432 22.15 -27.30 2.56
C ASN A 432 22.17 -28.80 2.96
N ILE A 433 23.03 -29.19 3.90
CA ILE A 433 23.09 -30.56 4.42
C ILE A 433 22.18 -30.77 5.65
N THR A 434 21.98 -29.73 6.45
CA THR A 434 21.28 -29.83 7.74
C THR A 434 19.85 -29.28 7.72
N LEU A 435 19.34 -28.99 6.53
CA LEU A 435 17.95 -28.49 6.31
C LEU A 435 16.92 -29.05 7.27
#